data_24da1613c9bb66b2efd453b18857c372
#
_entry.id   24da1613c9bb66b2efd453b18857c372
#
_cell.length_a   1.000
_cell.length_b   1.000
_cell.length_c   1.000
_cell.angle_alpha   90.00
_cell.angle_beta   90.00
_cell.angle_gamma   90.00
#
_symmetry.space_group_name_H-M   'P 1'
#
loop_
_entity.id
_entity.type
_entity.pdbx_description
1 polymer ?
#
loop_
_entity_poly.entity_id
_entity_poly.type
_entity_poly.pdbx_seq_one_letter_code
_entity_poly.pdbx_strand_id
1 'polypeptide(L)'
;MLGPMIDAFVVEVGALCEEPGEQLGTLVAVQRTERFRISALSPAAAETAGMQLFSAEATRRRRLVRDPWARAGLQAPDEPALH
;
A
#
# COMPACT_ATOMS: atom_id res chain seq x y z
N MET A 1 -14.89 -26.94 -15.26
CA MET A 1 -15.05 -25.49 -15.28
C MET A 1 -13.89 -24.84 -14.53
N LEU A 2 -13.30 -23.86 -15.13
CA LEU A 2 -12.21 -23.11 -14.48
C LEU A 2 -12.84 -21.99 -13.63
N GLY A 3 -12.48 -21.95 -12.38
CA GLY A 3 -12.85 -20.84 -11.53
C GLY A 3 -12.08 -19.56 -11.87
N PRO A 4 -12.38 -18.44 -11.18
CA PRO A 4 -11.63 -17.21 -11.38
C PRO A 4 -10.16 -17.44 -11.05
N MET A 5 -9.28 -16.87 -11.88
CA MET A 5 -7.85 -16.97 -11.63
C MET A 5 -7.43 -15.89 -10.66
N ILE A 6 -6.71 -16.32 -9.62
CA ILE A 6 -6.10 -15.41 -8.68
C ILE A 6 -4.61 -15.31 -8.99
N ASP A 7 -4.14 -14.08 -9.19
CA ASP A 7 -2.75 -13.80 -9.45
C ASP A 7 -2.10 -13.12 -8.23
N ALA A 8 -0.81 -13.28 -8.13
CA ALA A 8 -0.02 -12.56 -7.13
C ALA A 8 0.43 -11.23 -7.73
N PHE A 9 0.13 -10.16 -7.03
CA PHE A 9 0.53 -8.80 -7.42
C PHE A 9 1.48 -8.21 -6.40
N VAL A 10 2.38 -7.38 -6.88
CA VAL A 10 3.12 -6.46 -6.02
C VAL A 10 2.43 -5.11 -6.16
N VAL A 11 1.94 -4.59 -5.05
CA VAL A 11 1.23 -3.31 -5.03
C VAL A 11 2.09 -2.30 -4.32
N GLU A 12 2.45 -1.25 -5.03
CA GLU A 12 3.13 -0.11 -4.45
C GLU A 12 2.11 0.94 -4.09
N VAL A 13 2.10 1.38 -2.84
CA VAL A 13 1.18 2.40 -2.35
C VAL A 13 2.00 3.52 -1.76
N GLY A 14 1.70 4.74 -2.16
CA GLY A 14 2.38 5.91 -1.64
C GLY A 14 1.42 7.03 -1.29
N ALA A 15 1.87 7.90 -0.43
CA ALA A 15 1.11 9.07 -0.02
C ALA A 15 2.00 10.05 0.72
N LEU A 16 1.56 11.30 0.74
CA LEU A 16 2.12 12.29 1.65
C LEU A 16 1.40 12.12 2.99
N CYS A 17 2.16 11.84 4.04
CA CYS A 17 1.60 11.60 5.38
C CYS A 17 1.99 12.74 6.32
N GLU A 18 1.02 13.27 7.04
CA GLU A 18 1.28 14.19 8.13
C GLU A 18 1.36 13.38 9.42
N GLU A 19 2.47 13.50 10.12
CA GLU A 19 2.77 12.69 11.30
C GLU A 19 3.17 13.59 12.47
N PRO A 20 2.96 13.14 13.71
CA PRO A 20 3.43 13.91 14.87
C PRO A 20 4.92 14.17 14.79
N GLY A 21 5.31 15.44 14.97
CA GLY A 21 6.71 15.84 14.99
C GLY A 21 7.33 15.64 16.36
N GLU A 22 8.61 15.97 16.47
CA GLU A 22 9.35 15.88 17.74
C GLU A 22 8.80 16.82 18.79
N GLN A 23 8.39 18.01 18.36
CA GLN A 23 7.79 18.97 19.28
C GLN A 23 6.31 18.70 19.45
N LEU A 24 5.84 18.79 20.67
CA LEU A 24 4.43 18.59 20.98
C LEU A 24 3.54 19.56 20.20
N GLY A 25 2.51 19.03 19.57
CA GLY A 25 1.55 19.82 18.79
C GLY A 25 1.99 20.15 17.39
N THR A 26 3.13 19.62 16.93
CA THR A 26 3.60 19.84 15.56
C THR A 26 3.33 18.61 14.68
N LEU A 27 3.14 18.86 13.38
CA LEU A 27 3.02 17.83 12.36
C LEU A 27 4.13 18.01 11.34
N VAL A 28 4.64 16.88 10.87
CA VAL A 28 5.67 16.85 9.83
C VAL A 28 5.12 16.08 8.63
N ALA A 29 5.29 16.63 7.43
CA ALA A 29 4.88 15.96 6.20
C ALA A 29 6.01 15.04 5.74
N VAL A 30 5.70 13.76 5.55
CA VAL A 30 6.66 12.74 5.15
C VAL A 30 6.10 11.97 3.97
N GLN A 31 6.88 11.84 2.90
CA GLN A 31 6.51 10.98 1.79
C GLN A 31 6.72 9.53 2.21
N ARG A 32 5.65 8.72 2.18
CA ARG A 32 5.71 7.31 2.53
C ARG A 32 5.35 6.46 1.33
N THR A 33 6.08 5.39 1.14
CA THR A 33 5.81 4.40 0.10
C THR A 33 6.01 3.03 0.70
N GLU A 34 5.03 2.13 0.46
CA GLU A 34 5.11 0.75 0.93
C GLU A 34 4.75 -0.19 -0.20
N ARG A 35 5.25 -1.40 -0.14
CA ARG A 35 4.97 -2.45 -1.12
C ARG A 35 4.33 -3.63 -0.43
N PHE A 36 3.28 -4.15 -1.05
CA PHE A 36 2.53 -5.29 -0.52
C PHE A 36 2.47 -6.38 -1.57
N ARG A 37 2.50 -7.62 -1.10
CA ARG A 37 2.25 -8.78 -1.93
C ARG A 37 0.81 -9.21 -1.71
N ILE A 38 0.00 -9.11 -2.74
CA ILE A 38 -1.45 -9.31 -2.63
C ILE A 38 -1.91 -10.26 -3.72
N SER A 39 -2.66 -11.30 -3.31
CA SER A 39 -3.34 -12.18 -4.24
C SER A 39 -4.73 -11.63 -4.52
N ALA A 40 -5.06 -11.45 -5.79
CA ALA A 40 -6.33 -10.84 -6.17
C ALA A 40 -6.76 -11.32 -7.56
N LEU A 41 -8.02 -11.06 -7.88
CA LEU A 41 -8.60 -11.43 -9.17
C LEU A 41 -8.24 -10.45 -10.30
N SER A 42 -7.82 -9.23 -9.94
CA SER A 42 -7.48 -8.21 -10.92
C SER A 42 -6.51 -7.21 -10.31
N PRO A 43 -5.78 -6.45 -11.16
CA PRO A 43 -4.92 -5.38 -10.65
C PRO A 43 -5.69 -4.34 -9.83
N ALA A 44 -6.90 -3.98 -10.28
CA ALA A 44 -7.72 -3.00 -9.55
C ALA A 44 -8.09 -3.50 -8.16
N ALA A 45 -8.46 -4.78 -8.02
CA ALA A 45 -8.74 -5.36 -6.71
C ALA A 45 -7.51 -5.37 -5.82
N ALA A 46 -6.34 -5.67 -6.39
CA ALA A 46 -5.08 -5.65 -5.65
C ALA A 46 -4.75 -4.24 -5.16
N GLU A 47 -4.94 -3.23 -6.00
CA GLU A 47 -4.69 -1.83 -5.63
C GLU A 47 -5.61 -1.39 -4.49
N THR A 48 -6.88 -1.76 -4.56
CA THR A 48 -7.84 -1.45 -3.50
C THR A 48 -7.41 -2.09 -2.18
N ALA A 49 -7.01 -3.36 -2.21
CA ALA A 49 -6.55 -4.06 -1.01
C ALA A 49 -5.27 -3.42 -0.45
N GLY A 50 -4.32 -3.07 -1.31
CA GLY A 50 -3.09 -2.39 -0.89
C GLY A 50 -3.36 -1.05 -0.24
N MET A 51 -4.27 -0.28 -0.82
CA MET A 51 -4.69 1.00 -0.27
C MET A 51 -5.30 0.84 1.12
N GLN A 52 -6.14 -0.18 1.32
CA GLN A 52 -6.74 -0.47 2.60
C GLN A 52 -5.70 -0.83 3.66
N LEU A 53 -4.72 -1.65 3.30
CA LEU A 53 -3.62 -2.01 4.21
C LEU A 53 -2.80 -0.79 4.61
N PHE A 54 -2.48 0.05 3.63
CA PHE A 54 -1.74 1.29 3.88
C PHE A 54 -2.51 2.22 4.80
N SER A 55 -3.80 2.39 4.55
CA SER A 55 -4.66 3.27 5.35
C SER A 55 -4.82 2.76 6.77
N ALA A 56 -4.97 1.45 6.96
CA ALA A 56 -5.07 0.84 8.29
C ALA A 56 -3.80 1.07 9.10
N GLU A 57 -2.63 0.91 8.47
CA GLU A 57 -1.36 1.17 9.11
C GLU A 57 -1.20 2.64 9.48
N ALA A 58 -1.61 3.53 8.58
CA ALA A 58 -1.56 4.97 8.82
C ALA A 58 -2.43 5.36 10.01
N THR A 59 -3.64 4.82 10.09
CA THR A 59 -4.54 5.08 11.23
C THR A 59 -3.90 4.61 12.53
N ARG A 60 -3.32 3.43 12.53
CA ARG A 60 -2.67 2.87 13.71
C ARG A 60 -1.49 3.73 14.18
N ARG A 61 -0.77 4.35 13.24
CA ARG A 61 0.37 5.21 13.53
C ARG A 61 0.03 6.70 13.62
N ARG A 62 -1.27 7.02 13.60
CA ARG A 62 -1.75 8.40 13.70
C ARG A 62 -1.22 9.30 12.58
N ARG A 63 -1.13 8.75 11.38
CA ARG A 63 -0.74 9.50 10.19
C ARG A 63 -1.98 9.97 9.45
N LEU A 64 -1.97 11.22 9.00
CA LEU A 64 -2.99 11.73 8.09
C LEU A 64 -2.49 11.51 6.67
N VAL A 65 -3.25 10.75 5.87
CA VAL A 65 -2.88 10.39 4.51
C VAL A 65 -3.43 11.42 3.55
N ARG A 66 -2.55 11.96 2.70
CA ARG A 66 -2.93 12.91 1.66
C ARG A 66 -2.48 12.39 0.30
N ASP A 67 -3.36 12.58 -0.69
CA ASP A 67 -3.10 12.23 -2.09
C ASP A 67 -2.53 10.81 -2.25
N PRO A 68 -3.21 9.80 -1.70
CA PRO A 68 -2.72 8.44 -1.81
C PRO A 68 -2.84 7.92 -3.24
N TRP A 69 -1.90 7.07 -3.63
CA TRP A 69 -1.91 6.39 -4.91
C TRP A 69 -1.51 4.94 -4.71
N ALA A 70 -1.96 4.10 -5.62
CA ALA A 70 -1.59 2.68 -5.62
C ALA A 70 -1.34 2.23 -7.04
N ARG A 71 -0.36 1.33 -7.22
CA ARG A 71 -0.05 0.75 -8.51
C ARG A 71 0.27 -0.73 -8.33
N ALA A 72 -0.47 -1.59 -9.03
CA ALA A 72 -0.27 -3.01 -9.00
C ALA A 72 0.45 -3.48 -10.26
N GLY A 73 1.39 -4.42 -10.09
CA GLY A 73 2.04 -5.13 -11.18
C GLY A 73 2.09 -6.61 -10.85
N LEU A 74 2.10 -7.46 -11.86
CA LEU A 74 2.28 -8.89 -11.66
C LEU A 74 3.66 -9.15 -11.07
N GLN A 75 3.72 -10.04 -10.08
CA GLN A 75 5.00 -10.47 -9.54
C GLN A 75 5.74 -11.32 -10.55
N ALA A 76 6.99 -10.97 -10.85
CA ALA A 76 7.82 -11.78 -11.75
C ALA A 76 8.20 -13.09 -11.05
N PRO A 77 8.26 -14.23 -11.79
CA PRO A 77 8.58 -15.51 -11.18
C PRO A 77 9.95 -15.56 -10.49
N ASP A 78 10.90 -14.75 -10.94
CA ASP A 78 12.27 -14.69 -10.41
C ASP A 78 12.45 -13.51 -9.46
N GLU A 79 11.40 -12.80 -9.12
CA GLU A 79 11.48 -11.66 -8.22
C GLU A 79 11.74 -12.13 -6.78
N PRO A 80 12.66 -11.48 -6.05
CA PRO A 80 12.89 -11.86 -4.67
C PRO A 80 11.65 -11.65 -3.80
N ALA A 81 11.55 -12.44 -2.75
CA ALA A 81 10.44 -12.30 -1.82
C ALA A 81 10.42 -10.90 -1.20
N LEU A 82 9.23 -10.36 -1.06
CA LEU A 82 9.02 -9.06 -0.39
C LEU A 82 8.85 -9.29 1.11
N HIS A 83 9.32 -8.36 1.88
CA HIS A 83 9.23 -8.40 3.33
C HIS A 83 8.14 -7.49 3.86
#